data_421d8d55f63cc71d2dd1dc6cd5154854
#
_entry.id   421d8d55f63cc71d2dd1dc6cd5154854
#
_cell.length_a   1.000
_cell.length_b   1.000
_cell.length_c   1.000
_cell.angle_alpha   90.00
_cell.angle_beta   90.00
_cell.angle_gamma   90.00
#
_symmetry.space_group_name_H-M   'P 1'
#
loop_
_entity.id
_entity.type
_entity.pdbx_description
1 polymer ?
#
loop_
_entity_poly.entity_id
_entity_poly.type
_entity_poly.pdbx_seq_one_letter_code
_entity_poly.pdbx_strand_id
1 'polypeptide(L)'
;LQFFIRFGKIFENSPTTTNYYEYRQPIYPGWAEENEMELDLDFLTSLKNYESADDYIGDGEYQIYTNTSGVTIRHYKEKLNDAYTGREIIIYGKPSLANIKHLNIGLRNRANSSGYVNDFKTGTVRGQVWLDELRLSEVRKDKGIAYRAKASLRVADLASFDVSVNYRDADFHTVEQRPSLQTENLK
;
A
#
# COMPACT_ATOMS: atom_id res chain seq x y z
N LEU A 1 10.05 -7.33 20.82
CA LEU A 1 8.81 -6.62 20.53
C LEU A 1 8.82 -6.21 19.07
N GLN A 2 7.69 -6.33 18.40
CA GLN A 2 7.51 -5.84 17.02
C GLN A 2 6.41 -4.78 16.98
N PHE A 3 6.65 -3.74 16.21
CA PHE A 3 5.64 -2.82 15.76
C PHE A 3 5.04 -3.34 14.46
N PHE A 4 3.76 -3.10 14.22
CA PHE A 4 3.15 -3.36 12.93
C PHE A 4 2.27 -2.20 12.47
N ILE A 5 2.24 -2.04 11.18
CA ILE A 5 1.27 -1.17 10.50
C ILE A 5 0.50 -2.04 9.48
N ARG A 6 -0.83 -1.98 9.54
CA ARG A 6 -1.72 -2.72 8.66
C ARG A 6 -2.68 -1.77 7.98
N PHE A 7 -2.80 -1.86 6.67
CA PHE A 7 -3.65 -0.98 5.89
C PHE A 7 -4.36 -1.73 4.76
N GLY A 8 -5.63 -1.37 4.55
CA GLY A 8 -6.47 -2.04 3.56
C GLY A 8 -7.96 -1.96 3.87
N LYS A 9 -8.70 -3.00 3.50
CA LYS A 9 -10.09 -3.22 3.89
C LYS A 9 -10.11 -4.30 4.96
N ILE A 10 -10.47 -3.94 6.17
CA ILE A 10 -10.46 -4.85 7.32
C ILE A 10 -11.87 -4.96 7.86
N PHE A 11 -12.40 -6.18 7.93
CA PHE A 11 -13.72 -6.48 8.45
C PHE A 11 -13.58 -7.56 9.53
N GLU A 12 -13.96 -7.27 10.76
CA GLU A 12 -13.73 -8.15 11.91
C GLU A 12 -14.41 -9.51 11.78
N ASN A 13 -15.61 -9.56 11.18
CA ASN A 13 -16.41 -10.76 11.08
C ASN A 13 -16.46 -11.36 9.66
N SER A 14 -15.59 -10.95 8.77
CA SER A 14 -15.61 -11.39 7.38
C SER A 14 -14.21 -11.58 6.82
N PRO A 15 -13.53 -12.67 7.20
CA PRO A 15 -12.14 -12.91 6.80
C PRO A 15 -11.97 -12.99 5.27
N THR A 16 -12.96 -13.51 4.55
CA THR A 16 -12.89 -13.64 3.09
C THR A 16 -13.01 -12.33 2.33
N THR A 17 -13.60 -11.31 2.92
CA THR A 17 -13.72 -9.96 2.34
C THR A 17 -12.64 -9.00 2.84
N THR A 18 -11.93 -9.41 3.89
CA THR A 18 -10.79 -8.68 4.43
C THR A 18 -9.59 -8.80 3.50
N ASN A 19 -8.97 -7.68 3.19
CA ASN A 19 -7.77 -7.61 2.34
C ASN A 19 -6.89 -6.50 2.87
N TYR A 20 -5.65 -6.83 3.24
CA TYR A 20 -4.72 -5.84 3.78
C TYR A 20 -3.27 -6.16 3.48
N TYR A 21 -2.44 -5.12 3.51
CA TYR A 21 -1.00 -5.22 3.67
C TYR A 21 -0.67 -5.01 5.15
N GLU A 22 0.29 -5.74 5.67
CA GLU A 22 0.83 -5.56 7.00
C GLU A 22 2.35 -5.59 6.94
N TYR A 23 2.97 -4.53 7.41
CA TYR A 23 4.41 -4.45 7.62
C TYR A 23 4.72 -4.60 9.10
N ARG A 24 5.77 -5.32 9.42
CA ARG A 24 6.23 -5.58 10.77
C ARG A 24 7.71 -5.30 10.88
N GLN A 25 8.11 -4.69 11.99
CA GLN A 25 9.50 -4.39 12.27
C GLN A 25 9.79 -4.58 13.76
N PRO A 26 10.96 -5.13 14.14
CA PRO A 26 11.44 -5.08 15.51
C PRO A 26 11.54 -3.63 15.99
N ILE A 27 11.25 -3.40 17.28
CA ILE A 27 11.47 -2.09 17.88
C ILE A 27 12.38 -2.22 19.08
N TYR A 28 13.20 -1.21 19.27
CA TYR A 28 14.23 -1.11 20.29
C TYR A 28 13.92 0.05 21.24
N PRO A 29 14.42 0.01 22.49
CA PRO A 29 14.19 1.10 23.44
C PRO A 29 14.79 2.42 22.99
N GLY A 30 14.06 3.51 23.20
CA GLY A 30 14.50 4.88 22.89
C GLY A 30 14.31 5.27 21.43
N TRP A 31 14.87 6.42 21.07
CA TRP A 31 14.90 6.95 19.70
C TRP A 31 16.11 6.38 18.95
N ALA A 32 16.06 5.10 18.67
CA ALA A 32 17.09 4.42 17.90
C ALA A 32 16.81 4.54 16.41
N GLU A 33 17.85 4.69 15.61
CA GLU A 33 17.75 4.80 14.14
C GLU A 33 17.09 3.55 13.54
N GLU A 34 17.33 2.39 14.14
CA GLU A 34 16.71 1.13 13.75
C GLU A 34 15.18 1.10 13.90
N ASN A 35 14.63 2.05 14.66
CA ASN A 35 13.17 2.22 14.79
C ASN A 35 12.56 3.00 13.64
N GLU A 36 13.37 3.64 12.78
CA GLU A 36 12.86 4.27 11.58
C GLU A 36 12.29 3.23 10.63
N MET A 37 11.10 3.52 10.11
CA MET A 37 10.40 2.64 9.20
C MET A 37 10.24 3.29 7.85
N GLU A 38 10.86 2.67 6.86
CA GLU A 38 10.64 2.98 5.46
C GLU A 38 9.93 1.79 4.80
N LEU A 39 8.83 2.08 4.11
CA LEU A 39 8.04 1.08 3.45
C LEU A 39 7.92 1.40 1.97
N ASP A 40 8.61 0.62 1.15
CA ASP A 40 8.51 0.69 -0.30
C ASP A 40 7.16 0.10 -0.77
N LEU A 41 6.30 0.97 -1.31
CA LEU A 41 4.99 0.59 -1.78
C LEU A 41 5.03 -0.17 -3.12
N ASP A 42 6.04 0.08 -3.94
CA ASP A 42 6.24 -0.66 -5.20
C ASP A 42 6.69 -2.09 -4.90
N PHE A 43 7.58 -2.26 -3.94
CA PHE A 43 7.97 -3.59 -3.46
C PHE A 43 6.77 -4.37 -2.91
N LEU A 44 5.92 -3.71 -2.09
CA LEU A 44 4.68 -4.32 -1.58
C LEU A 44 3.76 -4.82 -2.70
N THR A 45 3.60 -4.02 -3.75
CA THR A 45 2.73 -4.40 -4.87
C THR A 45 3.34 -5.47 -5.74
N SER A 46 4.66 -5.49 -5.90
CA SER A 46 5.37 -6.53 -6.64
C SER A 46 5.21 -7.90 -5.98
N LEU A 47 5.36 -7.99 -4.66
CA LEU A 47 5.17 -9.23 -3.90
C LEU A 47 3.77 -9.84 -4.11
N LYS A 48 2.76 -9.03 -4.32
CA LYS A 48 1.40 -9.51 -4.58
C LYS A 48 1.26 -10.23 -5.92
N ASN A 49 2.08 -9.91 -6.89
CA ASN A 49 1.97 -10.40 -8.26
C ASN A 49 2.57 -11.79 -8.47
N TYR A 50 3.40 -12.28 -7.54
CA TYR A 50 3.91 -13.64 -7.61
C TYR A 50 2.79 -14.67 -7.38
N GLU A 51 2.69 -15.65 -8.25
CA GLU A 51 1.72 -16.74 -8.16
C GLU A 51 2.24 -17.91 -7.35
N SER A 52 3.55 -18.15 -7.40
CA SER A 52 4.27 -19.17 -6.63
C SER A 52 5.37 -18.52 -5.77
N ALA A 53 5.72 -19.19 -4.67
CA ALA A 53 6.87 -18.77 -3.85
C ALA A 53 8.19 -18.93 -4.62
N ASP A 54 8.26 -19.89 -5.53
CA ASP A 54 9.45 -20.17 -6.35
C ASP A 54 9.69 -19.10 -7.43
N ASP A 55 8.68 -18.27 -7.74
CA ASP A 55 8.83 -17.17 -8.70
C ASP A 55 9.58 -15.98 -8.09
N TYR A 56 9.72 -15.94 -6.77
CA TYR A 56 10.42 -14.86 -6.08
C TYR A 56 11.93 -15.05 -6.17
N ILE A 57 12.60 -14.11 -6.83
CA ILE A 57 14.07 -14.07 -6.99
C ILE A 57 14.59 -12.83 -6.29
N GLY A 58 14.82 -12.91 -5.00
CA GLY A 58 15.34 -11.78 -4.22
C GLY A 58 15.90 -12.24 -2.88
N ASP A 59 16.50 -11.28 -2.17
CA ASP A 59 16.99 -11.51 -0.82
C ASP A 59 15.80 -11.65 0.13
N GLY A 60 15.76 -12.74 0.88
CA GLY A 60 14.70 -13.00 1.82
C GLY A 60 13.97 -14.32 1.58
N GLU A 61 13.00 -14.59 2.42
CA GLU A 61 12.15 -15.77 2.32
C GLU A 61 10.73 -15.35 1.95
N TYR A 62 10.20 -15.92 0.89
CA TYR A 62 8.85 -15.66 0.44
C TYR A 62 8.01 -16.93 0.46
N GLN A 63 6.83 -16.85 1.03
CA GLN A 63 5.91 -17.98 1.18
C GLN A 63 4.50 -17.57 0.72
N ILE A 64 3.81 -18.50 0.06
CA ILE A 64 2.39 -18.36 -0.29
C ILE A 64 1.65 -19.56 0.29
N TYR A 65 0.61 -19.30 1.05
CA TYR A 65 -0.23 -20.35 1.61
C TYR A 65 -1.68 -19.89 1.74
N THR A 66 -2.60 -20.86 1.86
CA THR A 66 -4.03 -20.58 2.07
C THR A 66 -4.39 -20.91 3.50
N ASN A 67 -5.07 -19.99 4.18
CA ASN A 67 -5.53 -20.23 5.54
C ASN A 67 -6.80 -21.10 5.58
N THR A 68 -7.25 -21.43 6.78
CA THR A 68 -8.47 -22.25 7.01
C THR A 68 -9.74 -21.64 6.47
N SER A 69 -9.78 -20.32 6.23
CA SER A 69 -10.90 -19.59 5.64
C SER A 69 -10.83 -19.50 4.11
N GLY A 70 -9.87 -20.17 3.47
CA GLY A 70 -9.70 -20.15 2.02
C GLY A 70 -9.05 -18.88 1.47
N VAL A 71 -8.46 -18.05 2.32
CA VAL A 71 -7.80 -16.81 1.90
C VAL A 71 -6.33 -17.05 1.65
N THR A 72 -5.84 -16.60 0.49
CA THR A 72 -4.41 -16.63 0.17
C THR A 72 -3.66 -15.60 0.99
N ILE A 73 -2.60 -16.04 1.65
CA ILE A 73 -1.68 -15.20 2.39
C ILE A 73 -0.30 -15.30 1.75
N ARG A 74 0.33 -14.16 1.55
CA ARG A 74 1.71 -14.05 1.10
C ARG A 74 2.52 -13.46 2.23
N HIS A 75 3.62 -14.11 2.57
CA HIS A 75 4.48 -13.75 3.69
C HIS A 75 5.92 -13.62 3.22
N TYR A 76 6.45 -12.43 3.30
CA TYR A 76 7.86 -12.12 3.06
C TYR A 76 8.57 -11.85 4.37
N LYS A 77 9.74 -12.43 4.54
CA LYS A 77 10.66 -12.18 5.66
C LYS A 77 11.99 -11.70 5.11
N GLU A 78 12.36 -10.52 5.52
CA GLU A 78 13.63 -9.91 5.10
C GLU A 78 14.83 -10.66 5.68
N LYS A 79 15.83 -10.90 4.84
CA LYS A 79 17.14 -11.39 5.23
C LYS A 79 18.21 -10.40 4.83
N LEU A 80 19.23 -10.28 5.65
CA LEU A 80 20.46 -9.57 5.35
C LEU A 80 21.63 -10.51 5.68
N ASN A 81 22.49 -10.79 4.70
CA ASN A 81 23.59 -11.75 4.84
C ASN A 81 23.11 -13.10 5.44
N ASP A 82 22.04 -13.67 4.87
CA ASP A 82 21.39 -14.92 5.29
C ASP A 82 20.74 -14.91 6.69
N ALA A 83 20.82 -13.83 7.43
CA ALA A 83 20.17 -13.69 8.74
C ALA A 83 18.85 -12.91 8.64
N TYR A 84 17.82 -13.37 9.36
CA TYR A 84 16.56 -12.66 9.42
C TYR A 84 16.71 -11.35 10.19
N THR A 85 16.31 -10.24 9.59
CA THR A 85 16.29 -8.91 10.22
C THR A 85 15.14 -8.75 11.21
N GLY A 86 14.12 -9.60 11.09
CA GLY A 86 12.87 -9.51 11.84
C GLY A 86 11.83 -8.57 11.20
N ARG A 87 12.18 -7.97 10.06
CA ARG A 87 11.21 -7.24 9.21
C ARG A 87 10.42 -8.24 8.38
N GLU A 88 9.12 -8.03 8.32
CA GLU A 88 8.20 -8.93 7.63
C GLU A 88 7.11 -8.14 6.90
N ILE A 89 6.69 -8.66 5.75
CA ILE A 89 5.54 -8.17 5.01
C ILE A 89 4.51 -9.30 4.88
N ILE A 90 3.26 -9.00 5.20
CA ILE A 90 2.16 -9.94 5.04
C ILE A 90 1.13 -9.29 4.13
N ILE A 91 0.74 -10.04 3.10
CA ILE A 91 -0.31 -9.64 2.18
C ILE A 91 -1.46 -10.63 2.37
N TYR A 92 -2.57 -10.17 2.93
CA TYR A 92 -3.76 -10.96 3.19
C TYR A 92 -4.78 -10.73 2.08
N GLY A 93 -5.11 -11.78 1.35
CA GLY A 93 -6.03 -11.72 0.22
C GLY A 93 -5.46 -10.95 -0.99
N LYS A 94 -6.27 -10.08 -1.56
CA LYS A 94 -5.93 -9.24 -2.72
C LYS A 94 -6.12 -7.75 -2.42
N PRO A 95 -5.30 -7.16 -1.56
CA PRO A 95 -5.42 -5.75 -1.22
C PRO A 95 -5.06 -4.84 -2.40
N SER A 96 -5.55 -3.59 -2.35
CA SER A 96 -5.23 -2.55 -3.33
C SER A 96 -4.90 -1.25 -2.61
N LEU A 97 -3.77 -0.64 -2.95
CA LEU A 97 -3.36 0.66 -2.41
C LEU A 97 -4.35 1.78 -2.78
N ALA A 98 -5.02 1.67 -3.92
CA ALA A 98 -6.06 2.62 -4.33
C ALA A 98 -7.35 2.55 -3.48
N ASN A 99 -7.49 1.54 -2.61
CA ASN A 99 -8.72 1.31 -1.86
C ASN A 99 -8.46 0.96 -0.39
N ILE A 100 -7.64 1.77 0.26
CA ILE A 100 -7.38 1.69 1.70
C ILE A 100 -8.52 2.36 2.44
N LYS A 101 -9.14 1.65 3.36
CA LYS A 101 -10.22 2.16 4.22
C LYS A 101 -9.83 2.21 5.69
N HIS A 102 -8.90 1.39 6.10
CA HIS A 102 -8.48 1.26 7.49
C HIS A 102 -6.95 1.28 7.56
N LEU A 103 -6.46 1.93 8.59
CA LEU A 103 -5.06 1.94 8.99
C LEU A 103 -5.02 1.54 10.46
N ASN A 104 -4.42 0.38 10.75
CA ASN A 104 -4.26 -0.13 12.10
C ASN A 104 -2.79 -0.18 12.44
N ILE A 105 -2.45 0.32 13.61
CA ILE A 105 -1.10 0.37 14.14
C ILE A 105 -1.10 -0.34 15.49
N GLY A 106 -0.08 -1.11 15.79
CA GLY A 106 0.00 -1.81 17.05
C GLY A 106 1.33 -2.47 17.34
N LEU A 107 1.37 -3.13 18.49
CA LEU A 107 2.53 -3.85 18.99
C LEU A 107 2.24 -5.34 19.08
N ARG A 108 3.24 -6.13 18.77
CA ARG A 108 3.22 -7.58 18.92
C ARG A 108 4.36 -8.03 19.83
N ASN A 109 4.02 -8.85 20.80
CA ASN A 109 5.03 -9.55 21.57
C ASN A 109 5.35 -10.87 20.86
N ARG A 110 6.51 -10.92 20.19
CA ARG A 110 6.95 -12.11 19.46
C ARG A 110 7.71 -13.06 20.38
N ALA A 111 7.34 -14.33 20.40
CA ALA A 111 8.17 -15.36 20.99
C ALA A 111 9.44 -15.58 20.14
N ASN A 112 10.58 -15.82 20.79
CA ASN A 112 11.82 -16.21 20.11
C ASN A 112 11.73 -17.66 19.66
N SER A 113 10.89 -18.01 18.73
CA SER A 113 10.90 -19.34 18.14
C SER A 113 10.79 -19.26 16.65
N SER A 114 11.64 -20.05 16.06
CA SER A 114 11.75 -20.36 14.66
C SER A 114 10.38 -20.52 14.00
N GLY A 115 9.94 -19.55 13.30
CA GLY A 115 9.33 -19.86 12.03
C GLY A 115 7.85 -19.68 11.83
N TYR A 116 6.93 -19.50 12.78
CA TYR A 116 5.53 -19.41 12.40
C TYR A 116 4.68 -18.37 13.14
N VAL A 117 3.67 -17.91 12.44
CA VAL A 117 2.83 -16.70 12.57
C VAL A 117 2.07 -16.57 13.91
N ASN A 118 2.06 -17.57 14.78
CA ASN A 118 1.14 -17.61 15.93
C ASN A 118 1.79 -17.67 17.31
N ASP A 119 3.12 -17.57 17.41
CA ASP A 119 3.78 -17.66 18.69
C ASP A 119 3.82 -16.30 19.42
N PHE A 120 2.78 -16.04 20.18
CA PHE A 120 2.80 -14.95 21.16
C PHE A 120 3.45 -15.43 22.45
N LYS A 121 4.51 -14.75 22.91
CA LYS A 121 4.97 -14.95 24.27
C LYS A 121 3.90 -14.50 25.26
N THR A 122 3.56 -15.38 26.17
CA THR A 122 2.80 -15.02 27.35
C THR A 122 3.70 -14.20 28.29
N GLY A 123 3.63 -12.90 28.18
CA GLY A 123 4.38 -11.97 29.02
C GLY A 123 3.79 -10.58 28.94
N THR A 124 3.70 -9.90 30.07
CA THR A 124 3.22 -8.52 30.13
C THR A 124 4.34 -7.59 29.69
N VAL A 125 4.13 -6.85 28.61
CA VAL A 125 4.99 -5.73 28.23
C VAL A 125 4.41 -4.46 28.83
N ARG A 126 5.24 -3.70 29.55
CA ARG A 126 4.89 -2.39 30.11
C ARG A 126 5.79 -1.34 29.49
N GLY A 127 5.19 -0.24 29.06
CA GLY A 127 5.94 0.86 28.44
C GLY A 127 5.02 1.86 27.77
N GLN A 128 5.63 2.87 27.19
CA GLN A 128 4.98 3.86 26.33
C GLN A 128 5.62 3.80 24.95
N VAL A 129 4.83 3.93 23.91
CA VAL A 129 5.31 3.98 22.54
C VAL A 129 4.88 5.33 21.96
N TRP A 130 5.87 6.03 21.42
CA TRP A 130 5.68 7.32 20.79
C TRP A 130 5.81 7.14 19.28
N LEU A 131 4.86 7.64 18.55
CA LEU A 131 4.89 7.72 17.10
C LEU A 131 5.12 9.17 16.74
N ASP A 132 6.15 9.44 15.96
CA ASP A 132 6.48 10.79 15.54
C ASP A 132 5.66 11.18 14.33
N GLU A 133 6.05 10.77 13.16
CA GLU A 133 5.46 11.20 11.90
C GLU A 133 5.13 10.01 10.99
N LEU A 134 3.95 10.05 10.37
CA LEU A 134 3.61 9.17 9.26
C LEU A 134 3.44 10.03 8.01
N ARG A 135 4.31 9.86 7.03
CA ARG A 135 4.29 10.63 5.79
C ARG A 135 4.46 9.73 4.57
N LEU A 136 3.96 10.18 3.44
CA LEU A 136 4.30 9.64 2.14
C LEU A 136 5.44 10.48 1.56
N SER A 137 6.55 9.84 1.21
CA SER A 137 7.65 10.43 0.46
C SER A 137 7.52 10.07 -1.02
N GLU A 138 8.24 10.78 -1.86
CA GLU A 138 8.31 10.52 -3.32
C GLU A 138 6.96 10.43 -4.04
N VAL A 139 5.99 11.20 -3.56
CA VAL A 139 4.68 11.26 -4.21
C VAL A 139 4.85 11.74 -5.65
N ARG A 140 4.30 10.96 -6.59
CA ARG A 140 4.30 11.30 -8.01
C ARG A 140 3.73 12.71 -8.21
N LYS A 141 4.53 13.59 -8.83
CA LYS A 141 4.21 15.00 -9.06
C LYS A 141 4.13 15.32 -10.56
N ASP A 142 3.63 14.39 -11.35
CA ASP A 142 3.46 14.62 -12.78
C ASP A 142 2.49 15.76 -13.03
N LYS A 143 2.89 16.65 -13.96
CA LYS A 143 2.08 17.80 -14.30
C LYS A 143 1.07 17.40 -15.35
N GLY A 144 -0.17 17.25 -14.97
CA GLY A 144 -1.25 17.08 -15.91
C GLY A 144 -1.66 18.43 -16.54
N ILE A 145 -1.94 18.42 -17.82
CA ILE A 145 -2.39 19.59 -18.61
C ILE A 145 -3.85 19.41 -18.96
N ALA A 146 -4.64 20.45 -18.75
CA ALA A 146 -5.98 20.53 -19.30
C ALA A 146 -6.17 21.89 -19.97
N TYR A 147 -6.73 21.87 -21.17
CA TYR A 147 -7.09 23.10 -21.85
C TYR A 147 -8.45 22.97 -22.52
N ARG A 148 -9.12 24.12 -22.65
CA ARG A 148 -10.37 24.25 -23.36
C ARG A 148 -10.31 25.48 -24.24
N ALA A 149 -10.53 25.28 -25.52
CA ALA A 149 -10.69 26.38 -26.46
C ALA A 149 -12.09 26.32 -27.09
N LYS A 150 -12.74 27.49 -27.23
CA LYS A 150 -14.03 27.60 -27.87
C LYS A 150 -13.99 28.82 -28.78
N ALA A 151 -14.38 28.64 -30.05
CA ALA A 151 -14.51 29.71 -31.02
C ALA A 151 -15.90 29.67 -31.64
N SER A 152 -16.56 30.82 -31.71
CA SER A 152 -17.87 30.99 -32.35
C SER A 152 -17.76 32.10 -33.38
N LEU A 153 -18.15 31.80 -34.63
CA LEU A 153 -18.20 32.74 -35.70
C LEU A 153 -19.63 32.82 -36.25
N ARG A 154 -20.19 34.02 -36.30
CA ARG A 154 -21.49 34.27 -36.91
C ARG A 154 -21.33 35.23 -38.07
N VAL A 155 -21.77 34.80 -39.25
CA VAL A 155 -21.72 35.59 -40.48
C VAL A 155 -23.15 36.04 -40.82
N ALA A 156 -23.53 37.18 -40.26
CA ALA A 156 -24.88 37.76 -40.37
C ALA A 156 -25.98 36.68 -40.25
N ASP A 157 -26.95 36.69 -41.18
CA ASP A 157 -28.02 35.67 -41.18
C ASP A 157 -27.72 34.44 -42.05
N LEU A 158 -26.49 34.34 -42.56
CA LEU A 158 -26.09 33.30 -43.52
C LEU A 158 -25.60 32.02 -42.83
N ALA A 159 -24.76 32.11 -41.80
CA ALA A 159 -24.19 30.94 -41.17
C ALA A 159 -23.66 31.24 -39.76
N SER A 160 -23.68 30.21 -38.88
CA SER A 160 -23.00 30.23 -37.61
C SER A 160 -22.10 28.98 -37.48
N PHE A 161 -20.88 29.18 -37.04
CA PHE A 161 -19.91 28.11 -36.83
C PHE A 161 -19.46 28.14 -35.35
N ASP A 162 -19.60 27.01 -34.70
CA ASP A 162 -19.12 26.81 -33.32
C ASP A 162 -18.11 25.68 -33.31
N VAL A 163 -16.90 25.96 -32.86
CA VAL A 163 -15.83 24.99 -32.72
C VAL A 163 -15.40 24.97 -31.26
N SER A 164 -15.34 23.79 -30.70
CA SER A 164 -14.82 23.62 -29.32
C SER A 164 -13.83 22.47 -29.27
N VAL A 165 -12.71 22.71 -28.61
CA VAL A 165 -11.69 21.69 -28.31
C VAL A 165 -11.52 21.61 -26.80
N ASN A 166 -11.66 20.42 -26.25
CA ASN A 166 -11.40 20.13 -24.84
C ASN A 166 -10.34 19.02 -24.76
N TYR A 167 -9.28 19.28 -24.10
CA TYR A 167 -8.23 18.29 -23.80
C TYR A 167 -8.04 18.19 -22.31
N ARG A 168 -7.88 16.97 -21.81
CA ARG A 168 -7.53 16.66 -20.43
C ARG A 168 -6.57 15.48 -20.41
N ASP A 169 -5.40 15.68 -19.86
CA ASP A 169 -4.43 14.66 -19.59
C ASP A 169 -4.89 13.74 -18.44
N ALA A 170 -4.45 12.48 -18.46
CA ALA A 170 -4.71 11.51 -17.39
C ALA A 170 -4.12 11.96 -16.03
N ASP A 171 -3.01 12.68 -16.06
CA ASP A 171 -2.34 13.21 -14.87
C ASP A 171 -2.93 14.55 -14.36
N PHE A 172 -3.92 15.10 -15.07
CA PHE A 172 -4.60 16.32 -14.61
C PHE A 172 -5.63 16.00 -13.54
N HIS A 173 -5.34 16.36 -12.29
CA HIS A 173 -6.20 16.12 -11.14
C HIS A 173 -6.92 17.40 -10.69
N THR A 174 -8.22 17.30 -10.49
CA THR A 174 -9.00 18.32 -9.79
C THR A 174 -9.10 17.96 -8.30
N VAL A 175 -9.24 18.99 -7.44
CA VAL A 175 -9.30 18.81 -5.98
C VAL A 175 -10.42 17.86 -5.53
N GLU A 176 -11.50 17.76 -6.31
CA GLU A 176 -12.70 16.99 -5.97
C GLU A 176 -12.69 15.54 -6.50
N GLN A 177 -11.82 15.20 -7.45
CA GLN A 177 -11.82 13.90 -8.10
C GLN A 177 -10.71 12.99 -7.57
N ARG A 178 -11.06 11.74 -7.27
CA ARG A 178 -10.05 10.73 -6.95
C ARG A 178 -9.19 10.40 -8.16
N PRO A 179 -7.86 10.33 -8.04
CA PRO A 179 -6.95 10.06 -9.16
C PRO A 179 -7.28 8.79 -9.96
N SER A 180 -7.77 7.74 -9.28
CA SER A 180 -8.12 6.46 -9.90
C SER A 180 -9.30 6.47 -10.87
N LEU A 181 -10.03 7.58 -10.96
CA LEU A 181 -11.20 7.73 -11.84
C LEU A 181 -10.90 8.59 -13.06
N GLN A 182 -9.67 9.04 -13.23
CA GLN A 182 -9.30 9.92 -14.33
C GLN A 182 -8.72 9.10 -15.47
N THR A 183 -9.35 9.25 -16.63
CA THR A 183 -8.89 8.73 -17.91
C THR A 183 -8.67 9.89 -18.87
N GLU A 184 -7.72 9.73 -19.78
CA GLU A 184 -7.50 10.66 -20.86
C GLU A 184 -8.76 10.76 -21.71
N ASN A 185 -9.29 11.97 -21.90
CA ASN A 185 -10.45 12.22 -22.74
C ASN A 185 -10.13 13.30 -23.78
N LEU A 186 -10.04 12.88 -25.02
CA LEU A 186 -10.04 13.77 -26.18
C LEU A 186 -11.47 13.82 -26.76
N LYS A 187 -12.07 14.99 -26.77
CA LYS A 187 -13.36 15.26 -27.41
C LYS A 187 -13.29 16.49 -28.28
#